data_7c5ddb90ef560a1bce2e4512c6df75ec
#
_entry.id   7c5ddb90ef560a1bce2e4512c6df75ec
#
_cell.length_a   1.000
_cell.length_b   1.000
_cell.length_c   1.000
_cell.angle_alpha   90.00
_cell.angle_beta   90.00
_cell.angle_gamma   90.00
#
_symmetry.space_group_name_H-M   'P 1'
#
loop_
_entity.id
_entity.type
_entity.pdbx_description
1 polymer ?
#
loop_
_entity_poly.entity_id
_entity_poly.type
_entity_poly.pdbx_seq_one_letter_code
_entity_poly.pdbx_strand_id
1 'polypeptide(L)'
;RKVIEENRKRKLTKHKKIPNNTIIEIDHCSPLEILKLQKNLMRIAQGEGIGFVYGKGKHKPEIQKLYEELEECGRRLMEYKECFEIMGKDRNSYSKTDLEATFMRMKEDHMLNGQLKPAYNVQIAVENYFIVHGYVSNDRTDYNTLIPVLEKHRNAFGDTLEAVTADSGYCSEKNLLYLKENEIKSFIKLQDHEKR
;
A
#
# COMPACT_ATOMS: atom_id res chain seq x y z
N ARG A 1 -3.26 -2.92 26.31
CA ARG A 1 -4.20 -2.45 27.37
C ARG A 1 -5.43 -3.36 27.47
N LYS A 2 -6.21 -3.61 26.41
CA LYS A 2 -7.45 -4.40 26.47
C LYS A 2 -7.24 -5.82 27.04
N VAL A 3 -6.22 -6.54 26.60
CA VAL A 3 -5.96 -7.93 27.04
C VAL A 3 -5.55 -8.00 28.50
N ILE A 4 -4.77 -7.03 28.99
CA ILE A 4 -4.37 -6.95 30.39
C ILE A 4 -5.56 -6.58 31.30
N GLU A 5 -6.45 -5.69 30.82
CA GLU A 5 -7.68 -5.35 31.55
C GLU A 5 -8.73 -6.47 31.57
N GLU A 6 -8.88 -7.23 30.45
CA GLU A 6 -9.77 -8.39 30.42
C GLU A 6 -9.29 -9.51 31.37
N ASN A 7 -7.98 -9.75 31.44
CA ASN A 7 -7.41 -10.70 32.40
C ASN A 7 -7.54 -10.26 33.85
N ARG A 8 -7.59 -8.96 34.13
CA ARG A 8 -7.95 -8.42 35.46
C ARG A 8 -9.41 -8.69 35.86
N LYS A 9 -10.32 -8.72 34.88
CA LYS A 9 -11.76 -8.95 35.09
C LYS A 9 -12.13 -10.43 35.19
N ARG A 10 -11.37 -11.34 34.60
CA ARG A 10 -11.57 -12.78 34.72
C ARG A 10 -10.99 -13.24 36.06
N LYS A 11 -11.84 -13.68 36.99
CA LYS A 11 -11.43 -14.44 38.18
C LYS A 11 -10.83 -15.78 37.71
N LEU A 12 -9.54 -15.78 37.42
CA LEU A 12 -8.79 -16.97 37.02
C LEU A 12 -8.53 -17.85 38.23
N THR A 13 -9.44 -18.78 38.42
CA THR A 13 -9.40 -19.82 39.46
C THR A 13 -8.41 -20.90 39.08
N LYS A 14 -7.19 -20.82 39.04
CA LYS A 14 -6.18 -21.92 38.99
C LYS A 14 -4.88 -21.67 38.24
N HIS A 15 -4.65 -20.53 37.63
CA HIS A 15 -3.37 -20.28 36.95
C HIS A 15 -2.61 -19.13 37.64
N LYS A 16 -1.28 -19.25 37.70
CA LYS A 16 -0.40 -18.20 38.21
C LYS A 16 -0.69 -16.88 37.51
N LYS A 17 -1.04 -15.85 38.26
CA LYS A 17 -1.41 -14.52 37.78
C LYS A 17 -0.16 -13.81 37.25
N ILE A 18 -0.30 -13.08 36.14
CA ILE A 18 0.70 -12.08 35.72
C ILE A 18 0.77 -11.03 36.86
N PRO A 19 1.97 -10.65 37.32
CA PRO A 19 2.13 -9.69 38.40
C PRO A 19 1.35 -8.40 38.16
N ASN A 20 0.63 -7.90 39.18
CA ASN A 20 -0.25 -6.73 39.05
C ASN A 20 0.47 -5.44 38.66
N ASN A 21 1.79 -5.40 38.81
CA ASN A 21 2.62 -4.19 38.54
C ASN A 21 3.24 -4.14 37.15
N THR A 22 2.92 -5.10 36.26
CA THR A 22 3.44 -5.08 34.90
C THR A 22 2.53 -4.26 34.01
N ILE A 23 2.70 -2.94 34.03
CA ILE A 23 2.08 -2.04 33.05
C ILE A 23 3.06 -1.92 31.89
N ILE A 24 2.65 -2.39 30.72
CA ILE A 24 3.40 -2.23 29.48
C ILE A 24 2.65 -1.19 28.68
N GLU A 25 3.24 0.00 28.53
CA GLU A 25 2.73 1.06 27.68
C GLU A 25 3.40 0.95 26.31
N ILE A 26 2.59 0.98 25.27
CA ILE A 26 3.04 0.98 23.87
C ILE A 26 2.62 2.31 23.28
N ASP A 27 3.57 3.17 23.01
CA ASP A 27 3.30 4.47 22.36
C ASP A 27 3.16 4.30 20.86
N HIS A 28 4.02 3.49 20.25
CA HIS A 28 4.00 3.18 18.82
C HIS A 28 4.17 1.70 18.55
N CYS A 29 3.43 1.18 17.56
CA CYS A 29 3.57 -0.21 17.14
C CYS A 29 4.74 -0.33 16.15
N SER A 30 5.94 -0.58 16.66
CA SER A 30 7.13 -0.83 15.86
C SER A 30 7.69 -2.24 16.10
N PRO A 31 8.43 -2.83 15.12
CA PRO A 31 9.06 -4.13 15.33
C PRO A 31 10.01 -4.17 16.53
N LEU A 32 10.71 -3.07 16.79
CA LEU A 32 11.61 -2.95 17.95
C LEU A 32 10.85 -2.97 19.29
N GLU A 33 9.69 -2.32 19.35
CA GLU A 33 8.87 -2.35 20.55
C GLU A 33 8.26 -3.72 20.80
N ILE A 34 7.82 -4.41 19.75
CA ILE A 34 7.35 -5.79 19.87
C ILE A 34 8.45 -6.69 20.43
N LEU A 35 9.67 -6.58 19.94
CA LEU A 35 10.81 -7.34 20.49
C LEU A 35 11.11 -7.01 21.95
N LYS A 36 11.00 -5.75 22.36
CA LYS A 36 11.13 -5.36 23.78
C LYS A 36 10.02 -5.99 24.65
N LEU A 37 8.79 -6.00 24.15
CA LEU A 37 7.64 -6.61 24.81
C LEU A 37 7.83 -8.12 24.96
N GLN A 38 8.26 -8.81 23.92
CA GLN A 38 8.56 -10.25 23.96
C GLN A 38 9.63 -10.57 25.00
N LYS A 39 10.73 -9.78 25.03
CA LYS A 39 11.78 -9.94 26.04
C LYS A 39 11.25 -9.73 27.46
N ASN A 40 10.36 -8.74 27.67
CA ASN A 40 9.75 -8.51 28.97
C ASN A 40 8.82 -9.65 29.38
N LEU A 41 8.00 -10.16 28.46
CA LEU A 41 7.14 -11.33 28.75
C LEU A 41 7.97 -12.57 29.10
N MET A 42 9.07 -12.83 28.40
CA MET A 42 9.99 -13.92 28.74
C MET A 42 10.60 -13.76 30.12
N ARG A 43 11.03 -12.53 30.49
CA ARG A 43 11.58 -12.23 31.82
C ARG A 43 10.55 -12.46 32.92
N ILE A 44 9.29 -12.04 32.69
CA ILE A 44 8.18 -12.29 33.64
C ILE A 44 7.92 -13.79 33.76
N ALA A 45 7.85 -14.52 32.64
CA ALA A 45 7.64 -15.96 32.65
C ALA A 45 8.72 -16.69 33.47
N GLN A 46 9.99 -16.32 33.26
CA GLN A 46 11.12 -16.89 34.01
C GLN A 46 11.03 -16.55 35.52
N GLY A 47 10.74 -15.28 35.87
CA GLY A 47 10.59 -14.87 37.27
C GLY A 47 9.46 -15.58 38.01
N GLU A 48 8.35 -15.87 37.33
CA GLU A 48 7.20 -16.58 37.88
C GLU A 48 7.32 -18.11 37.74
N GLY A 49 8.41 -18.61 37.18
CA GLY A 49 8.62 -20.04 36.96
C GLY A 49 7.60 -20.67 35.98
N ILE A 50 7.08 -19.89 35.03
CA ILE A 50 6.11 -20.34 34.04
C ILE A 50 6.87 -20.88 32.83
N GLY A 51 6.86 -22.22 32.65
CA GLY A 51 7.43 -22.88 31.49
C GLY A 51 6.51 -22.79 30.28
N PHE A 52 7.08 -22.55 29.10
CA PHE A 52 6.35 -22.63 27.83
C PHE A 52 6.10 -24.09 27.45
N VAL A 53 4.91 -24.38 26.95
CA VAL A 53 4.44 -25.74 26.64
C VAL A 53 4.16 -25.85 25.15
N TYR A 54 4.71 -26.87 24.52
CA TYR A 54 4.57 -27.15 23.10
C TYR A 54 3.92 -28.52 22.86
N GLY A 55 3.19 -28.68 21.76
CA GLY A 55 2.55 -29.91 21.31
C GLY A 55 1.02 -29.88 21.34
N LYS A 56 0.42 -30.83 20.58
CA LYS A 56 -1.05 -30.95 20.49
C LYS A 56 -1.66 -31.36 21.83
N GLY A 57 -2.81 -30.75 22.18
CA GLY A 57 -3.59 -31.09 23.37
C GLY A 57 -3.08 -30.51 24.70
N LYS A 58 -1.97 -29.74 24.68
CA LYS A 58 -1.48 -29.09 25.90
C LYS A 58 -2.03 -27.66 26.03
N HIS A 59 -2.45 -27.30 27.23
CA HIS A 59 -2.92 -25.94 27.51
C HIS A 59 -1.75 -25.00 27.69
N LYS A 60 -1.62 -24.04 26.75
CA LYS A 60 -0.60 -22.99 26.81
C LYS A 60 -0.94 -21.97 27.89
N PRO A 61 0.04 -21.54 28.73
CA PRO A 61 -0.12 -20.42 29.64
C PRO A 61 -0.53 -19.14 28.88
N GLU A 62 -1.28 -18.24 29.54
CA GLU A 62 -1.71 -16.96 28.92
C GLU A 62 -0.51 -16.11 28.46
N ILE A 63 0.57 -16.10 29.22
CA ILE A 63 1.79 -15.38 28.87
C ILE A 63 2.44 -15.92 27.60
N GLN A 64 2.37 -17.23 27.35
CA GLN A 64 2.86 -17.86 26.12
C GLN A 64 1.98 -17.48 24.92
N LYS A 65 0.66 -17.45 25.08
CA LYS A 65 -0.25 -17.02 24.02
C LYS A 65 0.01 -15.58 23.60
N LEU A 66 0.19 -14.69 24.58
CA LEU A 66 0.54 -13.29 24.32
C LEU A 66 1.89 -13.16 23.61
N TYR A 67 2.87 -13.97 24.00
CA TYR A 67 4.17 -13.98 23.34
C TYR A 67 4.07 -14.41 21.89
N GLU A 68 3.33 -15.49 21.59
CA GLU A 68 3.12 -16.00 20.24
C GLU A 68 2.30 -15.01 19.39
N GLU A 69 1.30 -14.33 19.97
CA GLU A 69 0.55 -13.26 19.27
C GLU A 69 1.46 -12.07 18.90
N LEU A 70 2.34 -11.66 19.80
CA LEU A 70 3.32 -10.61 19.51
C LEU A 70 4.33 -11.02 18.44
N GLU A 71 4.75 -12.29 18.44
CA GLU A 71 5.63 -12.83 17.40
C GLU A 71 4.98 -12.76 16.03
N GLU A 72 3.72 -13.19 15.92
CA GLU A 72 2.95 -13.11 14.69
C GLU A 72 2.72 -11.65 14.25
N CYS A 73 2.40 -10.75 15.18
CA CYS A 73 2.28 -9.31 14.89
C CYS A 73 3.61 -8.73 14.37
N GLY A 74 4.73 -9.10 14.99
CA GLY A 74 6.06 -8.67 14.56
C GLY A 74 6.38 -9.13 13.14
N ARG A 75 6.13 -10.41 12.85
CA ARG A 75 6.30 -10.99 11.52
C ARG A 75 5.46 -10.24 10.46
N ARG A 76 4.18 -10.00 10.74
CA ARG A 76 3.29 -9.27 9.83
C ARG A 76 3.72 -7.83 9.60
N LEU A 77 4.21 -7.15 10.63
CA LEU A 77 4.73 -5.78 10.47
C LEU A 77 5.95 -5.73 9.55
N MET A 78 6.84 -6.71 9.65
CA MET A 78 7.99 -6.82 8.74
C MET A 78 7.53 -7.08 7.30
N GLU A 79 6.61 -8.02 7.09
CA GLU A 79 6.01 -8.28 5.78
C GLU A 79 5.34 -7.04 5.18
N TYR A 80 4.56 -6.30 5.99
CA TYR A 80 3.94 -5.05 5.52
C TYR A 80 4.96 -4.00 5.15
N LYS A 81 6.04 -3.88 5.93
CA LYS A 81 7.13 -2.95 5.60
C LYS A 81 7.74 -3.27 4.24
N GLU A 82 8.06 -4.53 3.99
CA GLU A 82 8.55 -4.99 2.68
C GLU A 82 7.54 -4.71 1.56
N CYS A 83 6.26 -4.99 1.78
CA CYS A 83 5.22 -4.68 0.82
C CYS A 83 5.13 -3.19 0.49
N PHE A 84 5.23 -2.32 1.50
CA PHE A 84 5.23 -0.86 1.29
C PHE A 84 6.49 -0.36 0.59
N GLU A 85 7.64 -0.96 0.86
CA GLU A 85 8.89 -0.64 0.16
C GLU A 85 8.81 -1.00 -1.33
N ILE A 86 8.27 -2.18 -1.67
CA ILE A 86 8.04 -2.60 -3.06
C ILE A 86 7.01 -1.69 -3.74
N MET A 87 5.94 -1.37 -3.05
CA MET A 87 4.84 -0.57 -3.60
C MET A 87 5.26 0.88 -3.88
N GLY A 88 6.12 1.45 -3.05
CA GLY A 88 6.52 2.85 -3.14
C GLY A 88 5.41 3.81 -2.69
N LYS A 89 5.59 5.12 -3.02
CA LYS A 89 4.67 6.17 -2.55
C LYS A 89 3.44 6.37 -3.42
N ASP A 90 3.57 6.08 -4.71
CA ASP A 90 2.58 6.46 -5.72
C ASP A 90 1.58 5.36 -6.06
N ARG A 91 1.84 4.13 -5.60
CA ARG A 91 0.98 2.96 -5.85
C ARG A 91 0.30 2.51 -4.56
N ASN A 92 -0.86 1.90 -4.70
CA ASN A 92 -1.59 1.30 -3.58
C ASN A 92 -1.74 -0.23 -3.70
N SER A 93 -1.14 -0.82 -4.71
CA SER A 93 -1.12 -2.26 -4.94
C SER A 93 0.02 -2.65 -5.89
N TYR A 94 0.45 -3.88 -5.80
CA TYR A 94 1.41 -4.50 -6.74
C TYR A 94 1.08 -5.99 -6.89
N SER A 95 1.52 -6.61 -7.97
CA SER A 95 1.38 -8.05 -8.19
C SER A 95 2.57 -8.81 -7.61
N LYS A 96 2.32 -9.96 -6.98
CA LYS A 96 3.41 -10.83 -6.49
C LYS A 96 4.23 -11.47 -7.62
N THR A 97 3.65 -11.61 -8.79
CA THR A 97 4.31 -12.21 -9.96
C THR A 97 5.03 -11.17 -10.82
N ASP A 98 4.61 -9.91 -10.73
CA ASP A 98 5.21 -8.79 -11.42
C ASP A 98 5.13 -7.56 -10.50
N LEU A 99 6.24 -7.26 -9.82
CA LEU A 99 6.31 -6.24 -8.78
C LEU A 99 6.08 -4.82 -9.29
N GLU A 100 6.25 -4.58 -10.60
CA GLU A 100 6.02 -3.29 -11.23
C GLU A 100 4.56 -3.10 -11.64
N ALA A 101 3.83 -4.18 -11.94
CA ALA A 101 2.43 -4.11 -12.34
C ALA A 101 1.52 -3.68 -11.18
N THR A 102 0.54 -2.84 -11.50
CA THR A 102 -0.49 -2.40 -10.55
C THR A 102 -1.83 -3.06 -10.90
N PHE A 103 -2.62 -3.40 -9.88
CA PHE A 103 -3.96 -3.93 -10.11
C PHE A 103 -4.90 -2.85 -10.63
N MET A 104 -5.41 -3.05 -11.84
CA MET A 104 -6.29 -2.11 -12.55
C MET A 104 -7.57 -2.80 -13.02
N ARG A 105 -8.64 -2.01 -13.20
CA ARG A 105 -9.84 -2.46 -13.89
C ARG A 105 -9.57 -2.40 -15.39
N MET A 106 -9.75 -3.53 -16.07
CA MET A 106 -9.60 -3.59 -17.53
C MET A 106 -10.80 -2.94 -18.23
N LYS A 107 -10.57 -2.23 -19.34
CA LYS A 107 -11.65 -1.68 -20.18
C LYS A 107 -12.56 -2.80 -20.71
N GLU A 108 -11.95 -3.89 -21.17
CA GLU A 108 -12.65 -5.08 -21.64
C GLU A 108 -12.75 -6.12 -20.51
N ASP A 109 -13.80 -6.03 -19.72
CA ASP A 109 -14.12 -7.04 -18.71
C ASP A 109 -15.18 -7.99 -19.27
N HIS A 110 -14.73 -9.01 -20.01
CA HIS A 110 -15.60 -10.01 -20.64
C HIS A 110 -16.49 -10.76 -19.62
N MET A 111 -16.05 -10.84 -18.36
CA MET A 111 -16.81 -11.50 -17.30
C MET A 111 -17.79 -10.57 -16.58
N LEU A 112 -17.71 -9.27 -16.85
CA LEU A 112 -18.53 -8.20 -16.23
C LEU A 112 -18.55 -8.26 -14.69
N ASN A 113 -17.47 -8.78 -14.07
CA ASN A 113 -17.36 -8.96 -12.63
C ASN A 113 -16.57 -7.86 -11.92
N GLY A 114 -16.04 -6.90 -12.68
CA GLY A 114 -15.23 -5.78 -12.14
C GLY A 114 -13.91 -6.22 -11.53
N GLN A 115 -13.40 -7.40 -11.85
CA GLN A 115 -12.17 -7.95 -11.29
C GLN A 115 -10.97 -7.09 -11.69
N LEU A 116 -10.15 -6.77 -10.69
CA LEU A 116 -8.88 -6.11 -10.90
C LEU A 116 -7.83 -7.13 -11.40
N LYS A 117 -7.06 -6.74 -12.40
CA LYS A 117 -5.95 -7.55 -12.95
C LYS A 117 -4.64 -6.77 -12.89
N PRO A 118 -3.50 -7.44 -12.69
CA PRO A 118 -2.18 -6.80 -12.84
C PRO A 118 -2.05 -6.29 -14.27
N ALA A 119 -1.75 -5.00 -14.42
CA ALA A 119 -1.68 -4.36 -15.73
C ALA A 119 -0.81 -3.11 -15.70
N TYR A 120 -0.50 -2.62 -16.88
CA TYR A 120 0.15 -1.35 -17.14
C TYR A 120 -0.78 -0.44 -17.94
N ASN A 121 -0.64 0.85 -17.72
CA ASN A 121 -1.30 1.88 -18.52
C ASN A 121 -0.34 2.30 -19.65
N VAL A 122 -0.71 2.02 -20.89
CA VAL A 122 0.10 2.32 -22.06
C VAL A 122 -0.46 3.55 -22.76
N GLN A 123 0.37 4.58 -22.89
CA GLN A 123 0.07 5.81 -23.58
C GLN A 123 0.76 5.82 -24.96
N ILE A 124 0.05 6.27 -25.97
CA ILE A 124 0.57 6.40 -27.34
C ILE A 124 0.30 7.82 -27.81
N ALA A 125 1.37 8.54 -28.14
CA ALA A 125 1.28 9.83 -28.80
C ALA A 125 1.37 9.64 -30.32
N VAL A 126 0.45 10.24 -31.04
CA VAL A 126 0.33 10.13 -32.50
C VAL A 126 0.32 11.52 -33.11
N GLU A 127 1.07 11.68 -34.19
CA GLU A 127 1.04 12.86 -35.03
C GLU A 127 1.02 12.45 -36.52
N ASN A 128 0.12 13.04 -37.30
CA ASN A 128 -0.03 12.76 -38.73
C ASN A 128 -0.06 11.24 -39.08
N TYR A 129 -0.81 10.46 -38.25
CA TYR A 129 -0.91 8.98 -38.35
C TYR A 129 0.34 8.20 -37.96
N PHE A 130 1.42 8.84 -37.52
CA PHE A 130 2.62 8.18 -37.02
C PHE A 130 2.64 8.14 -35.51
N ILE A 131 3.05 7.00 -34.95
CA ILE A 131 3.31 6.90 -33.50
C ILE A 131 4.64 7.63 -33.22
N VAL A 132 4.54 8.74 -32.51
CA VAL A 132 5.71 9.56 -32.16
C VAL A 132 6.36 9.05 -30.90
N HIS A 133 5.53 8.71 -29.88
CA HIS A 133 6.00 8.20 -28.59
C HIS A 133 5.09 7.12 -28.05
N GLY A 134 5.69 6.18 -27.28
CA GLY A 134 5.01 5.29 -26.37
C GLY A 134 5.51 5.54 -24.94
N TYR A 135 4.62 5.50 -23.97
CA TYR A 135 4.91 5.59 -22.54
C TYR A 135 4.13 4.54 -21.79
N VAL A 136 4.82 3.79 -20.94
CA VAL A 136 4.23 2.73 -20.11
C VAL A 136 4.28 3.20 -18.65
N SER A 137 3.12 3.24 -18.01
CA SER A 137 2.97 3.64 -16.61
C SER A 137 2.32 2.52 -15.81
N ASN A 138 2.61 2.49 -14.53
CA ASN A 138 1.89 1.68 -13.55
C ASN A 138 0.77 2.46 -12.84
N ASP A 139 0.50 3.70 -13.26
CA ASP A 139 -0.63 4.49 -12.81
C ASP A 139 -1.95 3.94 -13.36
N ARG A 140 -2.96 3.85 -12.49
CA ARG A 140 -4.30 3.35 -12.87
C ARG A 140 -5.14 4.34 -13.66
N THR A 141 -4.74 5.60 -13.69
CA THR A 141 -5.45 6.71 -14.32
C THR A 141 -4.51 7.49 -15.22
N ASP A 142 -5.08 8.19 -16.21
CA ASP A 142 -4.30 8.97 -17.18
C ASP A 142 -3.85 10.33 -16.65
N TYR A 143 -4.30 10.73 -15.44
CA TYR A 143 -4.00 12.04 -14.86
C TYR A 143 -2.51 12.37 -14.76
N ASN A 144 -1.68 11.38 -14.45
CA ASN A 144 -0.25 11.57 -14.25
C ASN A 144 0.59 11.22 -15.47
N THR A 145 -0.03 10.76 -16.57
CA THR A 145 0.72 10.22 -17.72
C THR A 145 0.94 11.25 -18.81
N LEU A 146 0.16 12.34 -18.89
CA LEU A 146 0.29 13.36 -19.92
C LEU A 146 1.65 14.07 -19.87
N ILE A 147 2.02 14.62 -18.72
CA ILE A 147 3.26 15.38 -18.57
C ILE A 147 4.49 14.54 -18.94
N PRO A 148 4.65 13.30 -18.45
CA PRO A 148 5.77 12.44 -18.87
C PRO A 148 5.85 12.20 -20.38
N VAL A 149 4.71 12.07 -21.07
CA VAL A 149 4.69 11.93 -22.54
C VAL A 149 5.15 13.21 -23.23
N LEU A 150 4.70 14.38 -22.75
CA LEU A 150 5.09 15.69 -23.29
C LEU A 150 6.57 15.99 -23.05
N GLU A 151 7.08 15.67 -21.86
CA GLU A 151 8.52 15.79 -21.57
C GLU A 151 9.37 14.88 -22.46
N LYS A 152 8.90 13.66 -22.71
CA LYS A 152 9.55 12.76 -23.65
C LYS A 152 9.58 13.32 -25.07
N HIS A 153 8.51 13.98 -25.50
CA HIS A 153 8.44 14.69 -26.78
C HIS A 153 9.47 15.82 -26.82
N ARG A 154 9.47 16.69 -25.81
CA ARG A 154 10.42 17.80 -25.68
C ARG A 154 11.86 17.33 -25.73
N ASN A 155 12.20 16.24 -25.04
CA ASN A 155 13.56 15.70 -25.04
C ASN A 155 14.00 15.15 -26.39
N ALA A 156 13.07 14.67 -27.22
CA ALA A 156 13.37 14.10 -28.54
C ALA A 156 13.37 15.15 -29.66
N PHE A 157 12.47 16.13 -29.63
CA PHE A 157 12.20 17.06 -30.70
C PHE A 157 12.35 18.54 -30.34
N GLY A 158 12.69 18.85 -29.08
CA GLY A 158 12.74 20.22 -28.56
C GLY A 158 11.33 20.79 -28.31
N ASP A 159 11.27 22.11 -28.16
CA ASP A 159 10.01 22.85 -27.87
C ASP A 159 9.22 23.11 -29.20
N THR A 160 8.88 22.06 -29.92
CA THR A 160 8.19 22.14 -31.22
C THR A 160 6.68 21.91 -31.09
N LEU A 161 6.18 21.53 -29.90
CA LEU A 161 4.79 21.15 -29.70
C LEU A 161 3.89 22.39 -29.57
N GLU A 162 3.03 22.64 -30.56
CA GLU A 162 2.09 23.77 -30.55
C GLU A 162 0.77 23.45 -29.87
N ALA A 163 0.28 22.23 -30.02
CA ALA A 163 -1.03 21.83 -29.54
C ALA A 163 -1.10 20.36 -29.14
N VAL A 164 -1.97 20.03 -28.19
CA VAL A 164 -2.26 18.66 -27.73
C VAL A 164 -3.77 18.45 -27.72
N THR A 165 -4.18 17.31 -28.27
CA THR A 165 -5.54 16.79 -28.16
C THR A 165 -5.52 15.51 -27.31
N ALA A 166 -6.33 15.44 -26.28
CA ALA A 166 -6.44 14.26 -25.42
C ALA A 166 -7.87 14.10 -24.89
N ASP A 167 -8.19 12.90 -24.40
CA ASP A 167 -9.51 12.64 -23.85
C ASP A 167 -9.71 13.26 -22.44
N SER A 168 -10.92 13.09 -21.91
CA SER A 168 -11.27 13.63 -20.58
C SER A 168 -10.50 12.99 -19.43
N GLY A 169 -9.90 11.81 -19.62
CA GLY A 169 -9.07 11.12 -18.62
C GLY A 169 -7.80 11.89 -18.28
N TYR A 170 -7.33 12.75 -19.17
CA TYR A 170 -6.15 13.60 -18.94
C TYR A 170 -6.49 14.98 -18.35
N CYS A 171 -7.78 15.30 -18.19
CA CYS A 171 -8.21 16.60 -17.70
C CYS A 171 -7.99 16.71 -16.18
N SER A 172 -6.83 17.23 -15.78
CA SER A 172 -6.52 17.62 -14.42
C SER A 172 -5.99 19.04 -14.36
N GLU A 173 -6.19 19.72 -13.23
CA GLU A 173 -5.68 21.07 -13.02
C GLU A 173 -4.16 21.14 -13.28
N LYS A 174 -3.42 20.15 -12.77
CA LYS A 174 -1.97 20.03 -12.97
C LYS A 174 -1.59 19.99 -14.44
N ASN A 175 -2.29 19.17 -15.23
CA ASN A 175 -2.01 19.03 -16.67
C ASN A 175 -2.35 20.32 -17.43
N LEU A 176 -3.47 20.95 -17.12
CA LEU A 176 -3.89 22.20 -17.75
C LEU A 176 -2.95 23.36 -17.41
N LEU A 177 -2.47 23.44 -16.16
CA LEU A 177 -1.47 24.44 -15.76
C LEU A 177 -0.15 24.21 -16.50
N TYR A 178 0.34 22.97 -16.58
CA TYR A 178 1.55 22.63 -17.31
C TYR A 178 1.47 23.05 -18.79
N LEU A 179 0.35 22.74 -19.47
CA LEU A 179 0.15 23.11 -20.87
C LEU A 179 0.12 24.65 -21.04
N LYS A 180 -0.55 25.37 -20.13
CA LYS A 180 -0.59 26.83 -20.13
C LYS A 180 0.78 27.47 -19.91
N GLU A 181 1.55 26.97 -18.95
CA GLU A 181 2.90 27.47 -18.63
C GLU A 181 3.90 27.25 -19.76
N ASN A 182 3.71 26.19 -20.54
CA ASN A 182 4.55 25.89 -21.71
C ASN A 182 3.96 26.42 -23.03
N GLU A 183 2.91 27.27 -22.98
CA GLU A 183 2.27 27.87 -24.15
C GLU A 183 1.69 26.88 -25.17
N ILE A 184 1.37 25.64 -24.72
CA ILE A 184 0.82 24.59 -25.56
C ILE A 184 -0.72 24.71 -25.57
N LYS A 185 -1.32 24.79 -26.75
CA LYS A 185 -2.78 24.81 -26.90
C LYS A 185 -3.38 23.47 -26.51
N SER A 186 -4.32 23.46 -25.56
CA SER A 186 -4.96 22.23 -25.06
C SER A 186 -6.35 22.04 -25.67
N PHE A 187 -6.57 20.87 -26.27
CA PHE A 187 -7.87 20.40 -26.73
C PHE A 187 -8.26 19.15 -25.91
N ILE A 188 -8.53 19.35 -24.63
CA ILE A 188 -8.88 18.28 -23.68
C ILE A 188 -10.32 18.47 -23.26
N LYS A 189 -11.14 17.41 -23.42
CA LYS A 189 -12.55 17.42 -23.03
C LYS A 189 -12.67 17.47 -21.51
N LEU A 190 -13.53 18.37 -20.99
CA LEU A 190 -13.85 18.41 -19.57
C LEU A 190 -14.66 17.15 -19.15
N GLN A 191 -14.41 16.64 -17.95
CA GLN A 191 -15.07 15.42 -17.45
C GLN A 191 -16.59 15.55 -17.34
N ASP A 192 -17.10 16.76 -17.04
CA ASP A 192 -18.53 17.03 -16.88
C ASP A 192 -19.21 17.54 -18.15
N HIS A 193 -18.53 17.54 -19.28
CA HIS A 193 -19.07 18.06 -20.54
C HIS A 193 -20.34 17.34 -21.01
N GLU A 194 -20.44 16.05 -20.74
CA GLU A 194 -21.61 15.24 -21.15
C GLU A 194 -22.77 15.30 -20.14
N LYS A 195 -22.57 15.84 -18.95
CA LYS A 195 -23.59 15.96 -17.91
C LYS A 195 -24.36 17.30 -17.99
N ARG A 196 -23.98 18.17 -18.90
CA ARG A 196 -24.63 19.44 -19.20
C ARG A 196 -25.43 19.31 -20.50
#